data_a891a06cd1b05eaee45709baaa460ed8
#
_entry.id   a891a06cd1b05eaee45709baaa460ed8
#
_cell.length_a   1.000
_cell.length_b   1.000
_cell.length_c   1.000
_cell.angle_alpha   90.00
_cell.angle_beta   90.00
_cell.angle_gamma   90.00
#
_symmetry.space_group_name_H-M   'P 1'
#
loop_
_entity.id
_entity.type
_entity.pdbx_description
1 polymer ?
#
loop_
_entity_poly.entity_id
_entity_poly.type
_entity_poly.pdbx_seq_one_letter_code
_entity_poly.pdbx_strand_id
1 'polypeptide(L)'
;MLMLQSYTNCDIIPQHLNAYLSAEMLNIWNDGQDYSHRLKSFNFNMGLTAWLGNWTIMAAMDNGYHFMENEYESRNIFTDIISVSYKYKNLTANIFCQNLFKRNGKIEEVENHNRLAHKLLIAHNRNTSNAFGIKLTWTLSKGRKFKGIDRDPNSLKDKETGVAK
;
A
#
# COMPACT_ATOMS: atom_id res chain seq x y z
N MET A 1 -24.63 -4.85 -3.73
CA MET A 1 -23.43 -4.39 -3.02
C MET A 1 -23.46 -2.89 -2.84
N LEU A 2 -23.19 -2.40 -1.64
CA LEU A 2 -22.98 -0.98 -1.34
C LEU A 2 -21.56 -0.81 -0.79
N MET A 3 -20.80 0.10 -1.38
CA MET A 3 -19.43 0.43 -0.96
C MET A 3 -19.32 1.94 -0.74
N LEU A 4 -18.75 2.32 0.39
CA LEU A 4 -18.37 3.69 0.70
C LEU A 4 -16.88 3.72 1.00
N GLN A 5 -16.13 4.54 0.28
CA GLN A 5 -14.68 4.65 0.43
C GLN A 5 -14.29 6.11 0.70
N SER A 6 -13.36 6.29 1.60
CA SER A 6 -12.74 7.58 1.92
C SER A 6 -11.22 7.43 1.95
N TYR A 7 -10.52 8.43 1.41
CA TYR A 7 -9.07 8.52 1.44
C TYR A 7 -8.66 9.93 1.85
N THR A 8 -7.74 10.02 2.78
CA THR A 8 -7.14 11.28 3.24
C THR A 8 -5.63 11.12 3.30
N ASN A 9 -4.92 12.11 2.76
CA ASN A 9 -3.47 12.23 2.87
C ASN A 9 -3.16 13.68 3.27
N CYS A 10 -2.39 13.87 4.33
CA CYS A 10 -2.12 15.16 4.91
C CYS A 10 -0.66 15.28 5.36
N ASP A 11 -0.03 16.37 4.99
CA ASP A 11 1.24 16.78 5.58
C ASP A 11 0.97 17.46 6.92
N ILE A 12 1.15 16.72 8.02
CA ILE A 12 0.99 17.26 9.38
C ILE A 12 2.02 18.35 9.63
N ILE A 13 3.26 18.11 9.20
CA ILE A 13 4.35 19.09 9.18
C ILE A 13 4.94 19.04 7.77
N PRO A 14 4.79 20.11 6.96
CA PRO A 14 5.27 20.15 5.59
C PRO A 14 6.72 19.70 5.48
N GLN A 15 6.99 18.79 4.54
CA GLN A 15 8.32 18.19 4.27
C GLN A 15 8.92 17.34 5.39
N HIS A 16 8.25 17.23 6.56
CA HIS A 16 8.79 16.49 7.72
C HIS A 16 7.91 15.35 8.18
N LEU A 17 6.59 15.50 8.15
CA LEU A 17 5.67 14.48 8.64
C LEU A 17 4.41 14.41 7.80
N ASN A 18 4.17 13.27 7.21
CA ASN A 18 2.97 12.95 6.45
C ASN A 18 2.17 11.82 7.13
N ALA A 19 0.86 11.93 7.06
CA ALA A 19 -0.05 10.87 7.47
C ALA A 19 -1.05 10.56 6.35
N TYR A 20 -1.40 9.29 6.20
CA TYR A 20 -2.50 8.89 5.35
C TYR A 20 -3.48 7.97 6.08
N LEU A 21 -4.74 8.03 5.68
CA LEU A 21 -5.80 7.14 6.12
C LEU A 21 -6.68 6.81 4.92
N SER A 22 -6.89 5.53 4.70
CA SER A 22 -7.92 5.01 3.81
C SER A 22 -8.91 4.19 4.61
N ALA A 23 -10.18 4.41 4.43
CA ALA A 23 -11.25 3.69 5.10
C ALA A 23 -12.32 3.27 4.08
N GLU A 24 -12.82 2.06 4.22
CA GLU A 24 -13.82 1.46 3.35
C GLU A 24 -14.88 0.76 4.17
N MET A 25 -16.15 1.07 3.89
CA MET A 25 -17.29 0.32 4.42
C MET A 25 -17.91 -0.48 3.28
N LEU A 26 -18.05 -1.77 3.50
CA LEU A 26 -18.70 -2.70 2.57
C LEU A 26 -19.97 -3.26 3.18
N ASN A 27 -21.02 -3.29 2.37
CA ASN A 27 -22.24 -4.01 2.68
C ASN A 27 -22.58 -4.84 1.42
N ILE A 28 -22.29 -6.13 1.49
CA ILE A 28 -22.44 -7.08 0.40
C ILE A 28 -23.54 -8.06 0.80
N TRP A 29 -24.44 -8.35 -0.10
CA TRP A 29 -25.40 -9.42 0.02
C TRP A 29 -25.40 -10.21 -1.27
N ASN A 30 -25.20 -11.51 -1.13
CA ASN A 30 -25.17 -12.47 -2.19
C ASN A 30 -26.25 -13.52 -1.94
N ASP A 31 -27.11 -13.69 -2.93
CA ASP A 31 -28.16 -14.71 -2.93
C ASP A 31 -27.98 -15.57 -4.17
N GLY A 32 -27.84 -16.88 -3.95
CA GLY A 32 -27.74 -17.89 -4.98
C GLY A 32 -28.68 -19.07 -4.66
N GLN A 33 -28.66 -20.10 -5.50
CA GLN A 33 -29.52 -21.26 -5.32
C GLN A 33 -29.21 -22.01 -4.01
N ASP A 34 -27.93 -22.13 -3.67
CA ASP A 34 -27.45 -22.95 -2.54
C ASP A 34 -26.77 -22.10 -1.44
N TYR A 35 -26.82 -20.79 -1.54
CA TYR A 35 -26.27 -19.87 -0.54
C TYR A 35 -27.07 -18.59 -0.43
N SER A 36 -27.12 -18.02 0.75
CA SER A 36 -27.62 -16.67 1.02
C SER A 36 -26.81 -16.11 2.18
N HIS A 37 -26.04 -15.08 1.93
CA HIS A 37 -25.17 -14.51 2.95
C HIS A 37 -25.03 -13.00 2.78
N ARG A 38 -24.84 -12.31 3.92
CA ARG A 38 -24.65 -10.88 3.99
C ARG A 38 -23.43 -10.53 4.82
N LEU A 39 -22.51 -9.79 4.21
CA LEU A 39 -21.33 -9.28 4.86
C LEU A 39 -21.46 -7.76 5.08
N LYS A 40 -21.16 -7.31 6.29
CA LYS A 40 -20.87 -5.93 6.60
C LYS A 40 -19.44 -5.85 7.10
N SER A 41 -18.57 -5.13 6.43
CA SER A 41 -17.18 -4.98 6.84
C SER A 41 -16.75 -3.52 6.83
N PHE A 42 -15.76 -3.23 7.67
CA PHE A 42 -15.05 -1.97 7.71
C PHE A 42 -13.57 -2.24 7.59
N ASN A 43 -12.98 -1.81 6.50
CA ASN A 43 -11.56 -1.96 6.21
C ASN A 43 -10.87 -0.61 6.32
N PHE A 44 -9.69 -0.57 6.93
CA PHE A 44 -8.88 0.65 6.95
C PHE A 44 -7.41 0.34 6.75
N ASN A 45 -6.71 1.31 6.19
CA ASN A 45 -5.27 1.33 6.03
C ASN A 45 -4.77 2.71 6.40
N MET A 46 -3.78 2.79 7.28
CA MET A 46 -3.20 4.06 7.73
C MET A 46 -1.70 3.97 7.88
N GLY A 47 -1.05 5.12 7.75
CA GLY A 47 0.38 5.20 7.96
C GLY A 47 0.88 6.60 8.23
N LEU A 48 2.09 6.63 8.78
CA LEU A 48 2.86 7.82 9.09
C LEU A 48 4.23 7.71 8.45
N THR A 49 4.70 8.80 7.87
CA THR A 49 6.06 8.91 7.34
C THR A 49 6.70 10.19 7.84
N ALA A 50 7.84 10.07 8.49
CA ALA A 50 8.64 11.20 8.97
C ALA A 50 9.98 11.27 8.22
N TRP A 51 10.37 12.49 7.80
CA TRP A 51 11.64 12.79 7.14
C TRP A 51 12.45 13.72 8.05
N LEU A 52 13.59 13.24 8.50
CA LEU A 52 14.49 13.92 9.44
C LEU A 52 15.90 13.99 8.83
N GLY A 53 16.12 14.94 7.91
CA GLY A 53 17.35 15.03 7.16
C GLY A 53 17.59 13.79 6.29
N ASN A 54 18.60 13.01 6.64
CA ASN A 54 18.92 11.76 5.91
C ASN A 54 18.12 10.54 6.38
N TRP A 55 17.30 10.68 7.42
CA TRP A 55 16.48 9.62 7.97
C TRP A 55 15.06 9.67 7.43
N THR A 56 14.50 8.52 7.15
CA THR A 56 13.08 8.33 6.88
C THR A 56 12.56 7.24 7.80
N ILE A 57 11.54 7.56 8.59
CA ILE A 57 10.86 6.64 9.48
C ILE A 57 9.45 6.45 8.95
N MET A 58 9.02 5.22 8.79
CA MET A 58 7.69 4.88 8.32
C MET A 58 7.05 3.85 9.27
N ALA A 59 5.79 4.08 9.60
CA ALA A 59 4.95 3.11 10.26
C ALA A 59 3.61 3.05 9.52
N ALA A 60 3.15 1.85 9.19
CA ALA A 60 1.87 1.65 8.53
C ALA A 60 1.18 0.40 9.07
N MET A 61 -0.15 0.41 9.06
CA MET A 61 -0.96 -0.73 9.48
C MET A 61 -2.31 -0.73 8.76
N ASP A 62 -2.89 -1.91 8.62
CA ASP A 62 -4.26 -2.13 8.19
C ASP A 62 -4.97 -3.09 9.15
N ASN A 63 -6.30 -3.17 9.11
CA ASN A 63 -7.05 -4.14 9.89
C ASN A 63 -7.35 -5.45 9.12
N GLY A 64 -6.66 -5.65 7.99
CA GLY A 64 -6.97 -6.70 7.04
C GLY A 64 -8.11 -6.31 6.11
N TYR A 65 -8.30 -7.11 5.09
CA TYR A 65 -9.36 -6.92 4.11
C TYR A 65 -10.41 -8.01 4.26
N HIS A 66 -11.67 -7.61 4.43
CA HIS A 66 -12.79 -8.51 4.61
C HIS A 66 -13.79 -8.32 3.47
N PHE A 67 -13.94 -9.32 2.64
CA PHE A 67 -14.71 -9.25 1.40
C PHE A 67 -15.47 -10.58 1.15
N MET A 68 -16.54 -10.48 0.38
CA MET A 68 -17.35 -11.63 -0.01
C MET A 68 -17.63 -11.60 -1.51
N GLU A 69 -17.43 -12.73 -2.16
CA GLU A 69 -17.77 -12.94 -3.55
C GLU A 69 -18.50 -14.29 -3.71
N ASN A 70 -19.69 -14.23 -4.28
CA ASN A 70 -20.58 -15.40 -4.38
C ASN A 70 -20.77 -16.08 -3.02
N GLU A 71 -20.42 -17.33 -2.90
CA GLU A 71 -20.50 -18.16 -1.68
C GLU A 71 -19.27 -18.05 -0.78
N TYR A 72 -18.21 -17.36 -1.24
CA TYR A 72 -16.93 -17.28 -0.54
C TYR A 72 -16.78 -15.95 0.19
N GLU A 73 -16.49 -16.05 1.46
CA GLU A 73 -16.06 -14.94 2.30
C GLU A 73 -14.56 -15.07 2.56
N SER A 74 -13.79 -14.02 2.23
CA SER A 74 -12.35 -13.97 2.46
C SER A 74 -12.02 -12.85 3.44
N ARG A 75 -11.21 -13.19 4.42
CA ARG A 75 -10.69 -12.26 5.41
C ARG A 75 -9.18 -12.34 5.49
N ASN A 76 -8.51 -11.34 4.98
CA ASN A 76 -7.09 -11.13 5.19
C ASN A 76 -6.86 -10.60 6.60
N ILE A 77 -5.82 -11.07 7.24
CA ILE A 77 -5.51 -10.67 8.60
C ILE A 77 -4.69 -9.38 8.55
N PHE A 78 -4.98 -8.49 9.50
CA PHE A 78 -4.21 -7.31 9.86
C PHE A 78 -2.70 -7.43 9.55
N THR A 79 -2.14 -6.40 8.93
CA THR A 79 -0.69 -6.27 8.69
C THR A 79 -0.16 -4.98 9.29
N ASP A 80 1.07 -5.01 9.73
CA ASP A 80 1.80 -3.83 10.20
C ASP A 80 3.23 -3.85 9.69
N ILE A 81 3.78 -2.66 9.45
CA ILE A 81 5.17 -2.48 9.09
C ILE A 81 5.73 -1.23 9.76
N ILE A 82 6.91 -1.38 10.32
CA ILE A 82 7.71 -0.27 10.82
C ILE A 82 9.06 -0.34 10.12
N SER A 83 9.53 0.78 9.58
CA SER A 83 10.84 0.83 8.93
C SER A 83 11.58 2.13 9.23
N VAL A 84 12.90 2.02 9.28
CA VAL A 84 13.83 3.13 9.43
C VAL A 84 14.85 3.05 8.31
N SER A 85 14.96 4.10 7.51
CA SER A 85 15.90 4.22 6.41
C SER A 85 16.88 5.34 6.68
N TYR A 86 18.13 5.12 6.34
CA TYR A 86 19.18 6.14 6.34
C TYR A 86 19.84 6.24 4.96
N LYS A 87 19.87 7.44 4.41
CA LYS A 87 20.48 7.73 3.10
C LYS A 87 21.79 8.48 3.27
N TYR A 88 22.87 7.90 2.77
CA TYR A 88 24.19 8.53 2.72
C TYR A 88 24.73 8.51 1.29
N LYS A 89 24.77 9.66 0.64
CA LYS A 89 25.17 9.76 -0.78
C LYS A 89 24.33 8.81 -1.66
N ASN A 90 24.99 7.81 -2.21
CA ASN A 90 24.40 6.82 -3.11
C ASN A 90 23.99 5.53 -2.39
N LEU A 91 24.22 5.44 -1.09
CA LEU A 91 23.85 4.28 -0.26
C LEU A 91 22.60 4.59 0.55
N THR A 92 21.65 3.68 0.55
CA THR A 92 20.49 3.68 1.44
C THR A 92 20.48 2.37 2.22
N ALA A 93 20.50 2.48 3.53
CA ALA A 93 20.26 1.36 4.45
C ALA A 93 18.84 1.46 4.98
N ASN A 94 18.10 0.37 4.98
CA ASN A 94 16.76 0.27 5.55
C ASN A 94 16.69 -0.94 6.47
N ILE A 95 16.19 -0.73 7.66
CA ILE A 95 15.84 -1.77 8.62
C ILE A 95 14.32 -1.75 8.75
N PHE A 96 13.69 -2.89 8.65
CA PHE A 96 12.25 -2.97 8.79
C PHE A 96 11.84 -4.16 9.65
N CYS A 97 10.71 -4.00 10.27
CA CYS A 97 9.98 -5.03 10.97
C CYS A 97 8.56 -5.08 10.43
N GLN A 98 8.08 -6.28 10.15
CA GLN A 98 6.77 -6.52 9.59
C GLN A 98 6.00 -7.51 10.46
N ASN A 99 4.71 -7.25 10.63
CA ASN A 99 3.80 -8.09 11.41
C ASN A 99 4.25 -8.32 12.87
N LEU A 100 4.72 -7.25 13.53
CA LEU A 100 5.18 -7.29 14.93
C LEU A 100 4.14 -7.84 15.89
N PHE A 101 2.87 -7.52 15.66
CA PHE A 101 1.76 -7.89 16.54
C PHE A 101 1.08 -9.20 16.13
N LYS A 102 1.58 -9.85 15.08
CA LYS A 102 1.00 -11.08 14.51
C LYS A 102 1.68 -12.32 15.09
N ARG A 103 1.08 -12.92 16.11
CA ARG A 103 1.69 -14.05 16.83
C ARG A 103 1.61 -15.40 16.11
N ASN A 104 0.58 -15.65 15.31
CA ASN A 104 0.25 -17.01 14.85
C ASN A 104 0.53 -17.26 13.36
N GLY A 105 1.10 -16.31 12.63
CA GLY A 105 1.36 -16.46 11.19
C GLY A 105 0.11 -16.65 10.33
N LYS A 106 -1.09 -16.47 10.87
CA LYS A 106 -2.34 -16.52 10.12
C LYS A 106 -2.37 -15.36 9.14
N ILE A 107 -2.60 -15.62 7.86
CA ILE A 107 -2.60 -14.59 6.81
C ILE A 107 -3.98 -14.40 6.20
N GLU A 108 -4.74 -15.47 6.08
CA GLU A 108 -6.04 -15.44 5.41
C GLU A 108 -6.98 -16.50 6.02
N GLU A 109 -8.24 -16.19 5.99
CA GLU A 109 -9.34 -17.08 6.32
C GLU A 109 -10.36 -17.01 5.19
N VAL A 110 -10.71 -18.15 4.61
CA VAL A 110 -11.71 -18.27 3.57
C VAL A 110 -12.80 -19.20 4.04
N GLU A 111 -14.02 -18.72 4.09
CA GLU A 111 -15.21 -19.47 4.45
C GLU A 111 -16.12 -19.63 3.24
N ASN A 112 -16.55 -20.87 2.98
CA ASN A 112 -17.54 -21.17 1.96
C ASN A 112 -18.91 -21.35 2.64
N HIS A 113 -19.86 -20.51 2.29
CA HIS A 113 -21.22 -20.48 2.85
C HIS A 113 -22.22 -21.32 2.07
N ASN A 114 -21.77 -22.27 1.25
CA ASN A 114 -22.64 -23.18 0.52
C ASN A 114 -23.36 -24.14 1.48
N ARG A 115 -24.68 -24.30 1.30
CA ARG A 115 -25.53 -25.17 2.16
C ARG A 115 -25.18 -26.64 2.03
N LEU A 116 -24.64 -27.08 0.87
CA LEU A 116 -24.29 -28.48 0.61
C LEU A 116 -22.91 -28.83 1.13
N ALA A 117 -21.98 -27.83 1.17
CA ALA A 117 -20.59 -28.07 1.57
C ALA A 117 -20.00 -26.80 2.24
N HIS A 118 -20.31 -26.63 3.51
CA HIS A 118 -19.66 -25.58 4.30
C HIS A 118 -18.20 -25.94 4.57
N LYS A 119 -17.27 -25.05 4.26
CA LYS A 119 -15.83 -25.28 4.44
C LYS A 119 -15.13 -24.02 4.94
N LEU A 120 -14.31 -24.18 5.96
CA LEU A 120 -13.41 -23.14 6.46
C LEU A 120 -11.96 -23.51 6.12
N LEU A 121 -11.26 -22.64 5.42
CA LEU A 121 -9.83 -22.72 5.13
C LEU A 121 -9.09 -21.60 5.86
N ILE A 122 -8.10 -21.96 6.65
CA ILE A 122 -7.23 -20.99 7.34
C ILE A 122 -5.81 -21.16 6.81
N ALA A 123 -5.29 -20.13 6.17
CA ALA A 123 -3.92 -20.10 5.68
C ALA A 123 -2.97 -19.51 6.73
N HIS A 124 -1.86 -20.20 6.96
CA HIS A 124 -0.79 -19.76 7.86
C HIS A 124 0.53 -19.64 7.10
N ASN A 125 1.24 -18.55 7.32
CA ASN A 125 2.60 -18.37 6.83
C ASN A 125 3.49 -17.88 7.98
N ARG A 126 4.34 -18.76 8.48
CA ARG A 126 5.25 -18.45 9.60
C ARG A 126 6.34 -17.44 9.20
N ASN A 127 6.70 -17.40 7.92
CA ASN A 127 7.76 -16.51 7.42
C ASN A 127 7.33 -15.04 7.37
N THR A 128 6.03 -14.76 7.44
CA THR A 128 5.48 -13.39 7.45
C THR A 128 5.10 -12.90 8.85
N SER A 129 5.32 -13.71 9.87
CA SER A 129 5.03 -13.39 11.26
C SER A 129 6.30 -12.91 11.95
N ASN A 130 6.27 -11.69 12.52
CA ASN A 130 7.43 -11.08 13.19
C ASN A 130 8.70 -11.08 12.30
N ALA A 131 8.58 -10.69 11.05
CA ALA A 131 9.69 -10.66 10.12
C ALA A 131 10.54 -9.40 10.33
N PHE A 132 11.85 -9.60 10.50
CA PHE A 132 12.85 -8.53 10.53
C PHE A 132 13.72 -8.61 9.29
N GLY A 133 14.01 -7.46 8.69
CA GLY A 133 14.85 -7.42 7.51
C GLY A 133 15.75 -6.20 7.46
N ILE A 134 16.87 -6.36 6.75
CA ILE A 134 17.80 -5.28 6.41
C ILE A 134 17.92 -5.25 4.90
N LYS A 135 17.76 -4.07 4.31
CA LYS A 135 17.93 -3.84 2.87
C LYS A 135 18.99 -2.77 2.67
N LEU A 136 20.03 -3.11 1.92
CA LEU A 136 21.05 -2.16 1.47
C LEU A 136 20.85 -1.90 -0.02
N THR A 137 20.76 -0.64 -0.41
CA THR A 137 20.59 -0.22 -1.80
C THR A 137 21.72 0.74 -2.15
N TRP A 138 22.52 0.37 -3.13
CA TRP A 138 23.57 1.23 -3.68
C TRP A 138 23.22 1.65 -5.10
N THR A 139 23.05 2.95 -5.31
CA THR A 139 22.72 3.52 -6.62
C THR A 139 24.00 3.92 -7.32
N LEU A 140 24.36 3.19 -8.36
CA LEU A 140 25.49 3.52 -9.23
C LEU A 140 24.95 4.37 -10.40
N SER A 141 25.30 5.66 -10.43
CA SER A 141 25.00 6.51 -11.58
C SER A 141 26.29 6.84 -12.30
N LYS A 142 26.50 6.28 -13.50
CA LYS A 142 27.57 6.64 -14.42
C LYS A 142 26.92 7.28 -15.65
N GLY A 143 26.98 8.61 -15.75
CA GLY A 143 26.44 9.31 -16.90
C GLY A 143 26.56 10.83 -16.77
N ARG A 144 26.59 11.56 -17.89
CA ARG A 144 26.46 13.01 -17.90
C ARG A 144 25.10 13.39 -17.33
N LYS A 145 25.09 14.23 -16.30
CA LYS A 145 23.85 14.91 -15.90
C LYS A 145 23.41 15.78 -17.08
N PHE A 146 22.41 15.33 -17.82
CA PHE A 146 21.71 16.24 -18.72
C PHE A 146 21.03 17.26 -17.82
N LYS A 147 21.47 18.53 -17.86
CA LYS A 147 20.63 19.64 -17.44
C LYS A 147 19.39 19.53 -18.31
N GLY A 148 18.24 19.29 -17.69
CA GLY A 148 16.97 19.36 -18.40
C GLY A 148 17.01 20.68 -19.19
N ILE A 149 16.83 20.58 -20.50
CA ILE A 149 16.56 21.77 -21.31
C ILE A 149 15.19 22.20 -20.82
N ASP A 150 15.12 23.28 -20.03
CA ASP A 150 13.87 24.00 -19.82
C ASP A 150 13.36 24.36 -21.21
N ARG A 151 12.49 23.54 -21.74
CA ARG A 151 11.74 23.89 -22.95
C ARG A 151 10.67 24.86 -22.47
N ASP A 152 11.03 26.14 -22.49
CA ASP A 152 10.05 27.20 -22.46
C ASP A 152 9.14 26.98 -23.67
N PRO A 153 7.85 26.64 -23.47
CA PRO A 153 6.91 26.43 -24.58
C PRO A 153 6.74 27.68 -25.46
N ASN A 154 7.18 28.86 -24.99
CA ASN A 154 7.17 30.09 -25.75
C ASN A 154 8.45 30.30 -26.57
N SER A 155 9.45 29.46 -26.49
CA SER A 155 10.70 29.58 -27.28
C SER A 155 10.59 29.00 -28.69
N LEU A 156 9.46 28.40 -29.05
CA LEU A 156 9.11 28.08 -30.43
C LEU A 156 8.56 29.33 -31.13
N LYS A 157 9.32 30.41 -31.17
CA LYS A 157 9.12 31.42 -32.22
C LYS A 157 9.58 30.78 -33.52
N ASP A 158 8.64 30.53 -34.38
CA ASP A 158 8.88 30.15 -35.78
C ASP A 158 9.93 31.11 -36.33
N LYS A 159 11.12 30.62 -36.58
CA LYS A 159 12.03 31.29 -37.50
C LYS A 159 11.34 31.22 -38.83
N GLU A 160 10.78 32.34 -39.29
CA GLU A 160 10.32 32.49 -40.64
C GLU A 160 11.39 31.91 -41.57
N THR A 161 11.07 30.81 -42.21
CA THR A 161 11.87 30.32 -43.32
C THR A 161 11.70 31.31 -44.45
N GLY A 162 12.62 32.27 -44.52
CA GLY A 162 12.72 33.16 -45.67
C GLY A 162 12.98 32.33 -46.91
N VAL A 163 11.93 32.03 -47.68
CA VAL A 163 12.06 31.62 -49.07
C VAL A 163 12.44 32.86 -49.83
N ALA A 164 13.71 33.00 -50.13
CA ALA A 164 14.19 33.97 -51.07
C ALA A 164 13.66 33.56 -52.48
N LYS A 165 13.06 34.58 -53.16
CA LYS A 165 12.74 34.50 -54.56
C LYS A 165 14.01 34.41 -55.39
#